data_81ecb888f971a743396d878a64dc52b3
#
_entry.id   81ecb888f971a743396d878a64dc52b3
#
_cell.length_a   1.000
_cell.length_b   1.000
_cell.length_c   1.000
_cell.angle_alpha   90.00
_cell.angle_beta   90.00
_cell.angle_gamma   90.00
#
_symmetry.space_group_name_H-M   'P 1'
#
loop_
_entity.id
_entity.type
_entity.pdbx_description
1 polymer ?
#
loop_
_entity_poly.entity_id
_entity_poly.type
_entity_poly.pdbx_seq_one_letter_code
_entity_poly.pdbx_strand_id
1 'polypeptide(L)'
;KYDYADYLQELWQQDLKDMVEKDYNHPSVIMYSTGNEVAETAQKKGIELTGKMTDYLHKLDPYRPVTCGINIFFNFLSSMGMGVYSDDKAEKSAQSAKQEVEKKEKKKPVGSEFYNTLACLVGDYFMKIGATLPPCDWKTKDAFVNMDIAGYNYGLFRYRHDLKKYPQRLILGTETFCKDAYSFWEIAKKNKRILGDFVWSGWEYIGETGDGAAEYEDYKGKMPHTRMTGNNGRIDLLGKPRAEAAYTRVAFERETGPFIAVKPVYQKEKLNLTGWALTKALESWSWRGCAGEKAEVEVFARA
;
A
#
# COMPACT_ATOMS: atom_id res chain seq x y z
N LYS A 1 11.70 -17.03 -13.54
CA LYS A 1 11.53 -18.51 -13.46
C LYS A 1 10.85 -18.82 -12.13
N TYR A 2 9.77 -19.59 -12.15
CA TYR A 2 8.92 -19.94 -11.01
C TYR A 2 8.00 -18.80 -10.52
N ASP A 3 7.68 -17.83 -11.37
CA ASP A 3 6.71 -16.79 -11.09
C ASP A 3 5.37 -17.16 -11.73
N TYR A 4 4.26 -16.85 -11.04
CA TYR A 4 2.91 -17.04 -11.57
C TYR A 4 2.67 -16.27 -12.87
N ALA A 5 3.40 -15.20 -13.10
CA ALA A 5 3.37 -14.43 -14.34
C ALA A 5 3.55 -15.29 -15.61
N ASP A 6 4.32 -16.40 -15.51
CA ASP A 6 4.51 -17.35 -16.61
C ASP A 6 3.20 -18.05 -17.03
N TYR A 7 2.22 -18.15 -16.13
CA TYR A 7 0.94 -18.83 -16.32
C TYR A 7 -0.24 -17.88 -16.50
N LEU A 8 -0.08 -16.61 -16.14
CA LEU A 8 -1.18 -15.64 -16.11
C LEU A 8 -1.96 -15.58 -17.44
N GLN A 9 -1.28 -15.61 -18.58
CA GLN A 9 -1.95 -15.50 -19.89
C GLN A 9 -2.90 -16.65 -20.18
N GLU A 10 -2.61 -17.83 -19.66
CA GLU A 10 -3.39 -19.05 -19.88
C GLU A 10 -4.47 -19.24 -18.80
N LEU A 11 -4.20 -18.82 -17.57
CA LEU A 11 -5.01 -19.17 -16.41
C LEU A 11 -5.89 -18.05 -15.87
N TRP A 12 -5.67 -16.79 -16.21
CA TRP A 12 -6.39 -15.67 -15.59
C TRP A 12 -7.92 -15.78 -15.65
N GLN A 13 -8.48 -16.36 -16.71
CA GLN A 13 -9.94 -16.55 -16.84
C GLN A 13 -10.44 -17.62 -15.86
N GLN A 14 -9.68 -18.71 -15.72
CA GLN A 14 -10.03 -19.77 -14.80
C GLN A 14 -9.93 -19.26 -13.36
N ASP A 15 -8.87 -18.55 -13.00
CA ASP A 15 -8.67 -18.00 -11.66
C ASP A 15 -9.76 -17.01 -11.28
N LEU A 16 -10.14 -16.10 -12.17
CA LEU A 16 -11.25 -15.18 -11.93
C LEU A 16 -12.59 -15.92 -11.77
N LYS A 17 -12.81 -16.97 -12.57
CA LYS A 17 -13.99 -17.80 -12.44
C LYS A 17 -14.03 -18.53 -11.09
N ASP A 18 -12.94 -19.15 -10.69
CA ASP A 18 -12.83 -19.87 -9.42
C ASP A 18 -13.03 -18.92 -8.23
N MET A 19 -12.48 -17.69 -8.31
CA MET A 19 -12.69 -16.64 -7.31
C MET A 19 -14.19 -16.30 -7.19
N VAL A 20 -14.86 -16.06 -8.31
CA VAL A 20 -16.29 -15.73 -8.30
C VAL A 20 -17.12 -16.90 -7.80
N GLU A 21 -16.89 -18.12 -8.29
CA GLU A 21 -17.64 -19.33 -7.87
C GLU A 21 -17.48 -19.57 -6.36
N LYS A 22 -16.28 -19.38 -5.83
CA LYS A 22 -16.02 -19.50 -4.38
C LYS A 22 -16.78 -18.46 -3.58
N ASP A 23 -16.82 -17.22 -4.03
CA ASP A 23 -17.28 -16.08 -3.23
C ASP A 23 -18.70 -15.58 -3.57
N TYR A 24 -19.35 -16.12 -4.61
CA TYR A 24 -20.63 -15.64 -5.13
C TYR A 24 -21.73 -15.57 -4.05
N ASN A 25 -21.82 -16.59 -3.21
CA ASN A 25 -22.82 -16.69 -2.15
C ASN A 25 -22.37 -16.05 -0.82
N HIS A 26 -21.26 -15.31 -0.80
CA HIS A 26 -20.80 -14.59 0.37
C HIS A 26 -21.22 -13.11 0.32
N PRO A 27 -22.26 -12.69 1.09
CA PRO A 27 -22.76 -11.31 1.03
C PRO A 27 -21.76 -10.26 1.54
N SER A 28 -20.73 -10.68 2.26
CA SER A 28 -19.62 -9.82 2.69
C SER A 28 -18.65 -9.45 1.56
N VAL A 29 -18.64 -10.22 0.47
CA VAL A 29 -17.88 -9.88 -0.74
C VAL A 29 -18.69 -8.88 -1.56
N ILE A 30 -18.30 -7.64 -1.56
CA ILE A 30 -19.07 -6.52 -2.17
C ILE A 30 -18.47 -6.04 -3.49
N MET A 31 -17.23 -6.41 -3.81
CA MET A 31 -16.52 -6.06 -5.04
C MET A 31 -15.38 -7.02 -5.32
N TYR A 32 -14.90 -7.04 -6.55
CA TYR A 32 -13.72 -7.79 -6.97
C TYR A 32 -12.57 -6.85 -7.33
N SER A 33 -11.33 -7.30 -7.14
CA SER A 33 -10.14 -6.58 -7.59
C SER A 33 -9.36 -7.42 -8.59
N THR A 34 -8.99 -6.84 -9.71
CA THR A 34 -8.21 -7.50 -10.78
C THR A 34 -6.71 -7.49 -10.54
N GLY A 35 -6.24 -6.74 -9.53
CA GLY A 35 -4.83 -6.68 -9.16
C GLY A 35 -4.50 -5.54 -8.22
N ASN A 36 -3.25 -5.53 -7.76
CA ASN A 36 -2.72 -4.49 -6.89
C ASN A 36 -1.31 -4.09 -7.30
N GLU A 37 -1.09 -2.80 -7.54
CA GLU A 37 0.20 -2.19 -7.93
C GLU A 37 0.90 -2.87 -9.12
N VAL A 38 0.10 -3.41 -10.05
CA VAL A 38 0.58 -4.10 -11.24
C VAL A 38 1.23 -3.09 -12.19
N ALA A 39 2.54 -3.20 -12.40
CA ALA A 39 3.32 -2.26 -13.22
C ALA A 39 2.83 -2.17 -14.67
N GLU A 40 2.24 -3.25 -15.17
CA GLU A 40 1.70 -3.37 -16.53
C GLU A 40 0.50 -2.46 -16.77
N THR A 41 -0.22 -2.00 -15.73
CA THR A 41 -1.29 -0.99 -15.85
C THR A 41 -0.78 0.38 -16.33
N ALA A 42 0.52 0.58 -16.38
CA ALA A 42 1.18 1.72 -17.04
C ALA A 42 1.36 1.55 -18.55
N GLN A 43 1.07 0.37 -19.10
CA GLN A 43 1.33 -0.01 -20.48
C GLN A 43 0.04 -0.39 -21.20
N LYS A 44 -0.02 -0.14 -22.52
CA LYS A 44 -1.23 -0.39 -23.31
C LYS A 44 -1.76 -1.82 -23.17
N LYS A 45 -0.90 -2.83 -23.26
CA LYS A 45 -1.31 -4.24 -23.14
C LYS A 45 -1.90 -4.57 -21.77
N GLY A 46 -1.31 -4.06 -20.69
CA GLY A 46 -1.83 -4.27 -19.34
C GLY A 46 -3.14 -3.54 -19.10
N ILE A 47 -3.29 -2.32 -19.63
CA ILE A 47 -4.56 -1.59 -19.61
C ILE A 47 -5.65 -2.37 -20.34
N GLU A 48 -5.36 -2.91 -21.53
CA GLU A 48 -6.28 -3.75 -22.29
C GLU A 48 -6.65 -5.03 -21.53
N LEU A 49 -5.68 -5.67 -20.88
CA LEU A 49 -5.92 -6.87 -20.08
C LEU A 49 -6.81 -6.57 -18.86
N THR A 50 -6.55 -5.47 -18.16
CA THR A 50 -7.40 -5.03 -17.03
C THR A 50 -8.85 -4.83 -17.47
N GLY A 51 -9.08 -4.22 -18.63
CA GLY A 51 -10.43 -4.09 -19.21
C GLY A 51 -11.07 -5.45 -19.51
N LYS A 52 -10.33 -6.38 -20.14
CA LYS A 52 -10.83 -7.74 -20.40
C LYS A 52 -11.18 -8.51 -19.13
N MET A 53 -10.38 -8.35 -18.09
CA MET A 53 -10.65 -8.95 -16.77
C MET A 53 -11.92 -8.37 -16.15
N THR A 54 -12.11 -7.07 -16.20
CA THR A 54 -13.34 -6.39 -15.75
C THR A 54 -14.57 -6.89 -16.51
N ASP A 55 -14.53 -6.91 -17.83
CA ASP A 55 -15.61 -7.40 -18.69
C ASP A 55 -15.93 -8.89 -18.41
N TYR A 56 -14.92 -9.68 -18.11
CA TYR A 56 -15.10 -11.09 -17.79
C TYR A 56 -15.76 -11.28 -16.42
N LEU A 57 -15.34 -10.53 -15.42
CA LEU A 57 -15.97 -10.53 -14.10
C LEU A 57 -17.45 -10.11 -14.18
N HIS A 58 -17.80 -9.09 -14.96
CA HIS A 58 -19.19 -8.68 -15.17
C HIS A 58 -20.04 -9.75 -15.87
N LYS A 59 -19.44 -10.62 -16.71
CA LYS A 59 -20.14 -11.77 -17.30
C LYS A 59 -20.43 -12.86 -16.26
N LEU A 60 -19.52 -13.05 -15.30
CA LEU A 60 -19.67 -14.04 -14.23
C LEU A 60 -20.60 -13.55 -13.10
N ASP A 61 -20.45 -12.28 -12.75
CA ASP A 61 -21.24 -11.61 -11.70
C ASP A 61 -21.54 -10.16 -12.09
N PRO A 62 -22.72 -9.89 -12.64
CA PRO A 62 -23.12 -8.54 -13.09
C PRO A 62 -23.48 -7.61 -11.93
N TYR A 63 -23.50 -8.07 -10.68
CA TYR A 63 -23.99 -7.30 -9.55
C TYR A 63 -22.88 -6.66 -8.72
N ARG A 64 -21.67 -7.21 -8.77
CA ARG A 64 -20.55 -6.69 -7.99
C ARG A 64 -19.61 -5.86 -8.86
N PRO A 65 -19.25 -4.64 -8.40
CA PRO A 65 -18.32 -3.79 -9.12
C PRO A 65 -16.89 -4.32 -9.05
N VAL A 66 -16.10 -3.88 -10.02
CA VAL A 66 -14.70 -4.27 -10.18
C VAL A 66 -13.78 -3.07 -9.95
N THR A 67 -12.68 -3.29 -9.26
CA THR A 67 -11.60 -2.34 -9.02
C THR A 67 -10.23 -2.91 -9.35
N CYS A 68 -9.21 -2.08 -9.29
CA CYS A 68 -7.80 -2.45 -9.26
C CYS A 68 -7.03 -1.40 -8.47
N GLY A 69 -6.17 -1.82 -7.56
CA GLY A 69 -5.33 -0.90 -6.80
C GLY A 69 -4.18 -0.36 -7.64
N ILE A 70 -4.16 0.95 -7.87
CA ILE A 70 -3.10 1.61 -8.66
C ILE A 70 -2.35 2.61 -7.78
N ASN A 71 -1.05 2.38 -7.61
CA ASN A 71 -0.16 3.41 -7.09
C ASN A 71 0.16 4.40 -8.22
N ILE A 72 -0.47 5.56 -8.16
CA ILE A 72 -0.46 6.54 -9.25
C ILE A 72 0.95 7.01 -9.58
N PHE A 73 1.78 7.25 -8.56
CA PHE A 73 3.15 7.72 -8.76
C PHE A 73 4.05 6.59 -9.29
N PHE A 74 3.96 5.39 -8.74
CA PHE A 74 4.75 4.26 -9.19
C PHE A 74 4.33 3.79 -10.59
N ASN A 75 3.06 3.86 -10.92
CA ASN A 75 2.58 3.59 -12.26
C ASN A 75 3.24 4.52 -13.30
N PHE A 76 3.38 5.81 -12.98
CA PHE A 76 4.12 6.74 -13.82
C PHE A 76 5.60 6.35 -13.97
N LEU A 77 6.29 5.99 -12.87
CA LEU A 77 7.68 5.54 -12.93
C LEU A 77 7.82 4.24 -13.77
N SER A 78 6.88 3.31 -13.61
CA SER A 78 6.83 2.07 -14.42
C SER A 78 6.67 2.37 -15.91
N SER A 79 5.89 3.40 -16.27
CA SER A 79 5.73 3.83 -17.66
C SER A 79 7.03 4.32 -18.29
N MET A 80 8.01 4.71 -17.47
CA MET A 80 9.37 5.09 -17.87
C MET A 80 10.38 3.93 -17.78
N GLY A 81 9.90 2.71 -17.48
CA GLY A 81 10.73 1.52 -17.36
C GLY A 81 11.48 1.37 -16.04
N MET A 82 11.13 2.18 -15.01
CA MET A 82 11.72 2.06 -13.69
C MET A 82 11.02 0.96 -12.87
N GLY A 83 11.78 0.11 -12.19
CA GLY A 83 11.25 -0.95 -11.34
C GLY A 83 10.52 -2.08 -12.09
N VAL A 84 10.52 -2.09 -13.41
CA VAL A 84 9.83 -3.08 -14.23
C VAL A 84 10.77 -4.24 -14.56
N TYR A 85 10.28 -5.45 -14.40
CA TYR A 85 10.94 -6.66 -14.87
C TYR A 85 10.97 -6.67 -16.43
N SER A 86 12.05 -7.17 -16.99
CA SER A 86 12.20 -7.36 -18.44
C SER A 86 13.00 -8.62 -18.71
N ASP A 87 12.40 -9.53 -19.47
CA ASP A 87 13.06 -10.78 -19.90
C ASP A 87 14.36 -10.51 -20.64
N ASP A 88 14.38 -9.54 -21.55
CA ASP A 88 15.59 -9.13 -22.30
C ASP A 88 16.73 -8.70 -21.36
N LYS A 89 16.40 -7.99 -20.28
CA LYS A 89 17.39 -7.59 -19.27
C LYS A 89 17.85 -8.78 -18.42
N ALA A 90 16.94 -9.67 -18.08
CA ALA A 90 17.25 -10.88 -17.32
C ALA A 90 18.14 -11.83 -18.13
N GLU A 91 17.85 -12.02 -19.42
CA GLU A 91 18.68 -12.84 -20.33
C GLU A 91 20.07 -12.25 -20.54
N LYS A 92 20.17 -10.94 -20.77
CA LYS A 92 21.46 -10.24 -20.89
C LYS A 92 22.29 -10.35 -19.61
N SER A 93 21.65 -10.20 -18.44
CA SER A 93 22.32 -10.37 -17.15
C SER A 93 22.78 -11.83 -16.95
N ALA A 94 21.98 -12.82 -17.34
CA ALA A 94 22.33 -14.23 -17.25
C ALA A 94 23.48 -14.61 -18.22
N GLN A 95 23.53 -14.02 -19.40
CA GLN A 95 24.61 -14.19 -20.36
C GLN A 95 25.92 -13.55 -19.88
N SER A 96 25.84 -12.33 -19.32
CA SER A 96 26.98 -11.64 -18.71
C SER A 96 27.53 -12.38 -17.50
N ALA A 97 26.67 -12.92 -16.64
CA ALA A 97 27.06 -13.69 -15.45
C ALA A 97 27.76 -15.02 -15.80
N LYS A 98 27.50 -15.60 -16.99
CA LYS A 98 28.23 -16.79 -17.47
C LYS A 98 29.66 -16.47 -17.89
N GLN A 99 29.95 -15.20 -18.20
CA GLN A 99 31.28 -14.73 -18.62
C GLN A 99 32.13 -14.18 -17.47
N GLU A 100 31.53 -13.82 -16.33
CA GLU A 100 32.21 -13.27 -15.16
C GLU A 100 31.92 -14.12 -13.90
N VAL A 101 32.74 -15.15 -13.67
CA VAL A 101 32.57 -16.10 -12.55
C VAL A 101 32.89 -15.51 -11.17
N GLU A 102 33.26 -14.23 -11.04
CA GLU A 102 33.74 -13.67 -9.76
C GLU A 102 33.16 -12.35 -9.29
N LYS A 103 32.23 -11.72 -9.98
CA LYS A 103 31.57 -10.53 -9.41
C LYS A 103 30.15 -10.84 -9.00
N LYS A 104 29.88 -10.86 -7.68
CA LYS A 104 28.52 -10.79 -7.11
C LYS A 104 27.83 -9.53 -7.63
N GLU A 105 27.22 -9.58 -8.82
CA GLU A 105 26.32 -8.53 -9.24
C GLU A 105 25.15 -8.49 -8.27
N LYS A 106 25.00 -7.37 -7.57
CA LYS A 106 23.81 -7.10 -6.77
C LYS A 106 22.65 -7.05 -7.76
N LYS A 107 21.73 -8.01 -7.69
CA LYS A 107 20.49 -7.98 -8.44
C LYS A 107 19.81 -6.64 -8.15
N LYS A 108 19.47 -5.88 -9.19
CA LYS A 108 18.71 -4.64 -9.01
C LYS A 108 17.28 -5.01 -8.59
N PRO A 109 16.75 -4.40 -7.52
CA PRO A 109 15.40 -4.66 -7.08
C PRO A 109 14.39 -4.28 -8.18
N VAL A 110 13.30 -5.04 -8.30
CA VAL A 110 12.19 -4.79 -9.23
C VAL A 110 10.86 -4.98 -8.47
N GLY A 111 9.76 -4.48 -9.05
CA GLY A 111 8.42 -4.60 -8.44
C GLY A 111 8.37 -3.96 -7.06
N SER A 112 7.65 -4.59 -6.14
CA SER A 112 7.42 -4.07 -4.78
C SER A 112 8.71 -3.77 -4.03
N GLU A 113 9.75 -4.61 -4.14
CA GLU A 113 11.05 -4.37 -3.49
C GLU A 113 11.70 -3.07 -3.93
N PHE A 114 11.63 -2.74 -5.24
CA PHE A 114 12.13 -1.47 -5.76
C PHE A 114 11.32 -0.29 -5.22
N TYR A 115 10.00 -0.38 -5.25
CA TYR A 115 9.13 0.72 -4.87
C TYR A 115 9.13 0.97 -3.36
N ASN A 116 9.14 -0.08 -2.54
CA ASN A 116 9.24 0.04 -1.09
C ASN A 116 10.58 0.68 -0.69
N THR A 117 11.68 0.23 -1.30
CA THR A 117 13.00 0.85 -1.10
C THR A 117 12.97 2.34 -1.48
N LEU A 118 12.38 2.68 -2.62
CA LEU A 118 12.26 4.07 -3.06
C LEU A 118 11.40 4.89 -2.10
N ALA A 119 10.26 4.36 -1.65
CA ALA A 119 9.38 5.02 -0.69
C ALA A 119 10.08 5.28 0.66
N CYS A 120 10.88 4.33 1.14
CA CYS A 120 11.68 4.52 2.35
C CYS A 120 12.77 5.61 2.19
N LEU A 121 13.33 5.76 0.99
CA LEU A 121 14.39 6.74 0.72
C LEU A 121 13.84 8.16 0.51
N VAL A 122 12.78 8.31 -0.27
CA VAL A 122 12.23 9.63 -0.66
C VAL A 122 11.12 10.13 0.26
N GLY A 123 10.55 9.23 1.06
CA GLY A 123 9.45 9.51 1.98
C GLY A 123 8.07 9.55 1.30
N ASP A 124 7.04 9.31 2.10
CA ASP A 124 5.64 9.23 1.66
C ASP A 124 5.09 10.57 1.14
N TYR A 125 5.56 11.68 1.69
CA TYR A 125 5.11 13.01 1.27
C TYR A 125 5.49 13.29 -0.18
N PHE A 126 6.70 12.90 -0.59
CA PHE A 126 7.15 13.04 -1.98
C PHE A 126 6.31 12.20 -2.94
N MET A 127 5.97 10.96 -2.57
CA MET A 127 5.09 10.10 -3.36
C MET A 127 3.71 10.73 -3.56
N LYS A 128 3.12 11.28 -2.49
CA LYS A 128 1.81 11.92 -2.53
C LYS A 128 1.79 13.17 -3.42
N ILE A 129 2.83 14.00 -3.37
CA ILE A 129 3.00 15.14 -4.27
C ILE A 129 3.21 14.65 -5.71
N GLY A 130 4.13 13.69 -5.91
CA GLY A 130 4.41 13.12 -7.22
C GLY A 130 3.14 12.64 -7.93
N ALA A 131 2.25 11.98 -7.20
CA ALA A 131 0.97 11.51 -7.73
C ALA A 131 0.07 12.63 -8.28
N THR A 132 0.25 13.89 -7.87
CA THR A 132 -0.54 15.04 -8.37
C THR A 132 -0.03 15.61 -9.68
N LEU A 133 1.14 15.22 -10.14
CA LEU A 133 1.74 15.74 -11.36
C LEU A 133 0.93 15.35 -12.60
N PRO A 134 0.78 16.25 -13.58
CA PRO A 134 0.01 15.96 -14.81
C PRO A 134 0.44 14.68 -15.55
N PRO A 135 1.75 14.35 -15.67
CA PRO A 135 2.16 13.10 -16.29
C PRO A 135 1.62 11.84 -15.60
N CYS A 136 1.49 11.86 -14.27
CA CYS A 136 0.90 10.76 -13.52
C CYS A 136 -0.57 10.55 -13.88
N ASP A 137 -1.31 11.64 -14.11
CA ASP A 137 -2.69 11.55 -14.58
C ASP A 137 -2.78 11.00 -16.01
N TRP A 138 -1.97 11.50 -16.92
CA TRP A 138 -1.96 11.03 -18.31
C TRP A 138 -1.70 9.53 -18.44
N LYS A 139 -0.89 8.98 -17.54
CA LYS A 139 -0.51 7.56 -17.55
C LYS A 139 -1.50 6.63 -16.83
N THR A 140 -2.30 7.17 -15.91
CA THR A 140 -3.22 6.36 -15.12
C THR A 140 -4.69 6.48 -15.55
N LYS A 141 -5.06 7.57 -16.23
CA LYS A 141 -6.47 7.84 -16.58
C LYS A 141 -7.14 6.70 -17.35
N ASP A 142 -6.43 6.09 -18.32
CA ASP A 142 -6.97 5.05 -19.18
C ASP A 142 -7.12 3.71 -18.45
N ALA A 143 -6.26 3.43 -17.45
CA ALA A 143 -6.44 2.27 -16.58
C ALA A 143 -7.70 2.44 -15.70
N PHE A 144 -7.93 3.63 -15.14
CA PHE A 144 -9.11 3.90 -14.32
C PHE A 144 -10.44 3.88 -15.08
N VAL A 145 -10.44 4.04 -16.39
CA VAL A 145 -11.67 3.92 -17.22
C VAL A 145 -12.13 2.46 -17.33
N ASN A 146 -11.21 1.51 -17.20
CA ASN A 146 -11.47 0.08 -17.34
C ASN A 146 -11.99 -0.60 -16.06
N MET A 147 -12.37 0.17 -15.05
CA MET A 147 -12.91 -0.34 -13.79
C MET A 147 -14.10 0.51 -13.32
N ASP A 148 -14.99 -0.08 -12.56
CA ASP A 148 -16.17 0.62 -12.03
C ASP A 148 -15.78 1.60 -10.92
N ILE A 149 -14.81 1.20 -10.10
CA ILE A 149 -14.31 1.95 -8.95
C ILE A 149 -12.81 2.11 -9.11
N ALA A 150 -12.34 3.33 -9.21
CA ALA A 150 -10.91 3.63 -9.31
C ALA A 150 -10.22 3.40 -7.96
N GLY A 151 -9.35 2.40 -7.90
CA GLY A 151 -8.57 2.06 -6.71
C GLY A 151 -7.27 2.87 -6.62
N TYR A 152 -7.12 3.65 -5.54
CA TYR A 152 -5.97 4.52 -5.34
C TYR A 152 -5.09 4.00 -4.20
N ASN A 153 -3.86 3.62 -4.53
CA ASN A 153 -2.84 3.34 -3.53
C ASN A 153 -2.04 4.61 -3.25
N TYR A 154 -2.03 5.04 -1.99
CA TYR A 154 -1.27 6.20 -1.47
C TYR A 154 -1.51 7.52 -2.19
N GLY A 155 -2.69 7.67 -2.81
CA GLY A 155 -3.07 8.81 -3.64
C GLY A 155 -3.76 9.97 -2.92
N LEU A 156 -3.56 10.17 -1.61
CA LEU A 156 -4.34 11.09 -0.78
C LEU A 156 -4.49 12.51 -1.39
N PHE A 157 -3.41 13.09 -1.90
CA PHE A 157 -3.46 14.45 -2.45
C PHE A 157 -4.18 14.53 -3.81
N ARG A 158 -4.38 13.37 -4.45
CA ARG A 158 -5.04 13.26 -5.74
C ARG A 158 -6.56 13.35 -5.64
N TYR A 159 -7.18 12.92 -4.54
CA TYR A 159 -8.63 12.83 -4.41
C TYR A 159 -9.35 14.13 -4.80
N ARG A 160 -8.97 15.26 -4.20
CA ARG A 160 -9.63 16.55 -4.46
C ARG A 160 -9.52 17.02 -5.90
N HIS A 161 -8.40 16.72 -6.56
CA HIS A 161 -8.18 17.02 -7.97
C HIS A 161 -9.08 16.17 -8.86
N ASP A 162 -9.08 14.86 -8.64
CA ASP A 162 -9.79 13.92 -9.50
C ASP A 162 -11.31 13.97 -9.31
N LEU A 163 -11.79 14.27 -8.12
CA LEU A 163 -13.20 14.53 -7.87
C LEU A 163 -13.75 15.71 -8.70
N LYS A 164 -12.91 16.69 -9.03
CA LYS A 164 -13.27 17.81 -9.90
C LYS A 164 -13.13 17.46 -11.37
N LYS A 165 -12.00 16.84 -11.73
CA LYS A 165 -11.65 16.54 -13.12
C LYS A 165 -12.50 15.43 -13.72
N TYR A 166 -12.88 14.44 -12.92
CA TYR A 166 -13.62 13.24 -13.33
C TYR A 166 -14.93 13.13 -12.53
N PRO A 167 -15.98 13.87 -12.91
CA PRO A 167 -17.22 13.99 -12.11
C PRO A 167 -17.99 12.68 -11.94
N GLN A 168 -17.78 11.70 -12.82
CA GLN A 168 -18.44 10.38 -12.74
C GLN A 168 -17.59 9.32 -12.03
N ARG A 169 -16.32 9.61 -11.70
CA ARG A 169 -15.43 8.63 -11.10
C ARG A 169 -15.81 8.35 -9.65
N LEU A 170 -16.01 7.06 -9.34
CA LEU A 170 -16.04 6.55 -7.99
C LEU A 170 -14.60 6.20 -7.57
N ILE A 171 -14.24 6.48 -6.34
CA ILE A 171 -12.88 6.32 -5.83
C ILE A 171 -12.90 5.47 -4.58
N LEU A 172 -11.96 4.54 -4.49
CA LEU A 172 -11.67 3.74 -3.31
C LEU A 172 -10.19 3.94 -2.92
N GLY A 173 -9.92 4.20 -1.66
CA GLY A 173 -8.57 4.09 -1.13
C GLY A 173 -8.22 2.62 -0.98
N THR A 174 -7.56 2.04 -1.97
CA THR A 174 -7.19 0.62 -1.94
C THR A 174 -5.97 0.35 -1.07
N GLU A 175 -5.12 1.36 -0.89
CA GLU A 175 -4.10 1.38 0.16
C GLU A 175 -3.83 2.81 0.63
N THR A 176 -3.81 3.03 1.94
CA THR A 176 -3.54 4.33 2.55
C THR A 176 -2.59 4.18 3.74
N PHE A 177 -1.65 5.09 3.90
CA PHE A 177 -0.81 5.12 5.09
C PHE A 177 -1.65 5.34 6.35
N CYS A 178 -1.33 4.63 7.44
CA CYS A 178 -2.04 4.76 8.69
C CYS A 178 -2.14 6.23 9.15
N LYS A 179 -1.06 6.97 9.09
CA LYS A 179 -1.02 8.39 9.48
C LYS A 179 -1.92 9.31 8.64
N ASP A 180 -2.31 8.88 7.45
CA ASP A 180 -3.17 9.64 6.54
C ASP A 180 -4.67 9.40 6.79
N ALA A 181 -5.04 8.45 7.64
CA ALA A 181 -6.43 8.04 7.88
C ALA A 181 -7.34 9.23 8.27
N TYR A 182 -6.88 10.13 9.14
CA TYR A 182 -7.64 11.33 9.47
C TYR A 182 -7.85 12.26 8.27
N SER A 183 -6.78 12.55 7.54
CA SER A 183 -6.86 13.44 6.36
C SER A 183 -7.71 12.85 5.24
N PHE A 184 -7.65 11.52 5.06
CA PHE A 184 -8.54 10.80 4.16
C PHE A 184 -10.01 10.98 4.58
N TRP A 185 -10.32 10.70 5.85
CA TRP A 185 -11.69 10.80 6.35
C TRP A 185 -12.28 12.20 6.22
N GLU A 186 -11.50 13.24 6.49
CA GLU A 186 -11.92 14.63 6.32
C GLU A 186 -12.28 14.99 4.86
N ILE A 187 -11.78 14.26 3.88
CA ILE A 187 -12.16 14.39 2.48
C ILE A 187 -13.37 13.50 2.17
N ALA A 188 -13.30 12.23 2.59
CA ALA A 188 -14.26 11.19 2.23
C ALA A 188 -15.66 11.50 2.78
N LYS A 189 -15.80 11.91 4.04
CA LYS A 189 -17.11 12.22 4.66
C LYS A 189 -17.88 13.35 3.98
N LYS A 190 -17.20 14.17 3.16
CA LYS A 190 -17.79 15.28 2.39
C LYS A 190 -18.09 14.90 0.95
N ASN A 191 -17.72 13.70 0.49
CA ASN A 191 -17.80 13.31 -0.91
C ASN A 191 -18.32 11.87 -1.06
N LYS A 192 -19.59 11.74 -1.42
CA LYS A 192 -20.26 10.44 -1.61
C LYS A 192 -19.63 9.54 -2.69
N ARG A 193 -18.75 10.08 -3.53
CA ARG A 193 -18.03 9.34 -4.57
C ARG A 193 -16.75 8.69 -4.08
N ILE A 194 -16.34 8.95 -2.82
CA ILE A 194 -15.30 8.19 -2.14
C ILE A 194 -16.00 7.12 -1.33
N LEU A 195 -15.82 5.85 -1.72
CA LEU A 195 -16.59 4.74 -1.19
C LEU A 195 -16.04 4.18 0.11
N GLY A 196 -14.74 4.29 0.32
CA GLY A 196 -14.07 3.75 1.50
C GLY A 196 -12.55 3.81 1.39
N ASP A 197 -11.91 3.17 2.37
CA ASP A 197 -10.46 3.14 2.51
C ASP A 197 -9.98 1.82 3.10
N PHE A 198 -8.87 1.34 2.60
CA PHE A 198 -8.11 0.23 3.17
C PHE A 198 -6.77 0.75 3.67
N VAL A 199 -6.66 0.91 4.97
CA VAL A 199 -5.41 1.35 5.60
C VAL A 199 -4.43 0.19 5.64
N TRP A 200 -3.23 0.36 5.07
CA TRP A 200 -2.16 -0.63 5.11
C TRP A 200 -1.35 -0.48 6.40
N SER A 201 -1.33 -1.50 7.30
CA SER A 201 -2.14 -2.68 7.15
C SER A 201 -3.02 -2.92 8.39
N GLY A 202 -4.03 -3.76 8.24
CA GLY A 202 -4.94 -4.11 9.34
C GLY A 202 -4.27 -5.04 10.32
N TRP A 203 -3.82 -6.21 9.87
CA TRP A 203 -3.18 -7.25 10.66
C TRP A 203 -1.70 -7.37 10.30
N GLU A 204 -0.86 -7.61 11.28
CA GLU A 204 0.57 -7.84 11.08
C GLU A 204 0.82 -9.15 10.32
N TYR A 205 1.83 -9.17 9.49
CA TYR A 205 2.18 -10.32 8.64
C TYR A 205 3.69 -10.54 8.57
N ILE A 206 4.09 -11.73 8.12
CA ILE A 206 5.49 -12.10 7.87
C ILE A 206 5.84 -11.69 6.44
N GLY A 207 6.98 -11.03 6.27
CA GLY A 207 7.48 -10.51 5.00
C GLY A 207 7.60 -8.99 5.00
N GLU A 208 8.05 -8.42 3.89
CA GLU A 208 8.23 -6.97 3.66
C GLU A 208 8.92 -6.25 4.83
N THR A 209 9.97 -6.87 5.31
CA THR A 209 10.68 -6.48 6.52
C THR A 209 11.21 -5.05 6.43
N GLY A 210 10.75 -4.21 7.34
CA GLY A 210 11.20 -2.83 7.46
C GLY A 210 10.26 -1.79 6.89
N ASP A 211 9.21 -2.15 6.17
CA ASP A 211 8.24 -1.20 5.61
C ASP A 211 7.61 -0.33 6.70
N GLY A 212 7.09 -0.94 7.76
CA GLY A 212 6.53 -0.25 8.92
C GLY A 212 7.56 -0.01 10.03
N ALA A 213 8.84 0.09 9.72
CA ALA A 213 9.84 0.26 10.74
C ALA A 213 9.67 1.57 11.52
N ALA A 214 9.67 1.43 12.84
CA ALA A 214 9.70 2.50 13.82
C ALA A 214 10.82 2.15 14.80
N GLU A 215 12.05 2.59 14.53
CA GLU A 215 13.23 2.14 15.26
C GLU A 215 14.06 3.32 15.79
N TYR A 216 14.66 3.12 16.94
CA TYR A 216 15.56 4.11 17.53
C TYR A 216 16.96 4.05 16.88
N GLU A 217 17.30 2.94 16.27
CA GLU A 217 18.51 2.80 15.46
C GLU A 217 18.17 3.09 13.98
N ASP A 218 19.00 3.89 13.32
CA ASP A 218 18.85 4.15 11.88
C ASP A 218 19.58 3.07 11.07
N TYR A 219 18.83 2.12 10.59
CA TYR A 219 19.35 1.05 9.72
C TYR A 219 19.56 1.47 8.27
N LYS A 220 19.26 2.74 7.90
CA LYS A 220 19.43 3.27 6.53
C LYS A 220 18.78 2.38 5.46
N GLY A 221 17.59 1.87 5.75
CA GLY A 221 16.85 0.95 4.87
C GLY A 221 17.37 -0.48 4.83
N LYS A 222 18.36 -0.85 5.67
CA LYS A 222 18.88 -2.23 5.76
C LYS A 222 18.45 -2.83 7.09
N MET A 223 17.31 -3.51 7.09
CA MET A 223 16.85 -4.19 8.29
C MET A 223 17.70 -5.42 8.63
N PRO A 224 17.92 -5.71 9.93
CA PRO A 224 18.58 -6.93 10.35
C PRO A 224 17.81 -8.17 9.88
N HIS A 225 18.51 -9.23 9.52
CA HIS A 225 17.90 -10.51 9.12
C HIS A 225 17.05 -11.18 10.21
N THR A 226 17.14 -10.70 11.44
CA THR A 226 16.29 -11.13 12.58
C THR A 226 14.88 -10.54 12.52
N ARG A 227 14.65 -9.54 11.71
CA ARG A 227 13.32 -8.97 11.49
C ARG A 227 12.57 -9.83 10.46
N MET A 228 11.35 -10.24 10.75
CA MET A 228 10.58 -11.13 9.90
C MET A 228 9.25 -10.53 9.47
N THR A 229 8.84 -9.40 10.05
CA THR A 229 7.51 -8.81 9.81
C THR A 229 7.60 -7.44 9.15
N GLY A 230 6.54 -7.04 8.45
CA GLY A 230 6.38 -5.71 7.87
C GLY A 230 6.39 -4.61 8.93
N ASN A 231 5.92 -4.93 10.15
CA ASN A 231 5.80 -4.05 11.31
C ASN A 231 4.87 -2.85 11.10
N ASN A 232 3.92 -2.99 10.18
CA ASN A 232 2.92 -1.97 9.81
C ASN A 232 1.48 -2.36 10.19
N GLY A 233 1.27 -3.57 10.77
CA GLY A 233 -0.02 -4.02 11.24
C GLY A 233 -0.55 -3.19 12.40
N ARG A 234 -1.79 -2.73 12.33
CA ARG A 234 -2.50 -2.08 13.45
C ARG A 234 -2.89 -3.08 14.54
N ILE A 235 -2.98 -4.34 14.18
CA ILE A 235 -3.14 -5.49 15.08
C ILE A 235 -1.88 -6.34 14.93
N ASP A 236 -1.25 -6.72 16.03
CA ASP A 236 -0.04 -7.53 16.01
C ASP A 236 -0.30 -9.01 15.65
N LEU A 237 0.75 -9.81 15.49
CA LEU A 237 0.63 -11.25 15.15
C LEU A 237 -0.17 -12.07 16.19
N LEU A 238 -0.30 -11.56 17.41
CA LEU A 238 -1.04 -12.22 18.50
C LEU A 238 -2.49 -11.73 18.59
N GLY A 239 -2.92 -10.84 17.69
CA GLY A 239 -4.26 -10.28 17.69
C GLY A 239 -4.45 -9.08 18.64
N LYS A 240 -3.36 -8.53 19.20
CA LYS A 240 -3.43 -7.39 20.11
C LYS A 240 -3.45 -6.07 19.32
N PRO A 241 -4.45 -5.20 19.55
CA PRO A 241 -4.47 -3.86 18.96
C PRO A 241 -3.27 -3.02 19.43
N ARG A 242 -2.66 -2.29 18.51
CA ARG A 242 -1.63 -1.30 18.77
C ARG A 242 -2.23 0.12 18.86
N ALA A 243 -1.42 1.12 19.20
CA ALA A 243 -1.83 2.52 19.23
C ALA A 243 -2.37 3.02 17.87
N GLU A 244 -1.86 2.49 16.77
CA GLU A 244 -2.33 2.73 15.41
C GLU A 244 -3.80 2.30 15.18
N ALA A 245 -4.24 1.23 15.83
CA ALA A 245 -5.63 0.80 15.78
C ALA A 245 -6.55 1.82 16.49
N ALA A 246 -6.12 2.32 17.65
CA ALA A 246 -6.86 3.36 18.35
C ALA A 246 -6.90 4.68 17.55
N TYR A 247 -5.76 5.09 16.99
CA TYR A 247 -5.69 6.25 16.11
C TYR A 247 -6.70 6.15 14.96
N THR A 248 -6.74 5.02 14.25
CA THR A 248 -7.66 4.88 13.12
C THR A 248 -9.12 4.84 13.54
N ARG A 249 -9.49 4.23 14.68
CA ARG A 249 -10.87 4.28 15.20
C ARG A 249 -11.31 5.71 15.48
N VAL A 250 -10.45 6.51 16.12
CA VAL A 250 -10.71 7.93 16.37
C VAL A 250 -10.75 8.73 15.06
N ALA A 251 -9.81 8.51 14.16
CA ALA A 251 -9.75 9.19 12.85
C ALA A 251 -11.01 8.99 12.02
N PHE A 252 -11.55 7.76 11.99
CA PHE A 252 -12.78 7.40 11.26
C PHE A 252 -14.07 7.63 12.09
N GLU A 253 -14.01 8.39 13.16
CA GLU A 253 -15.19 8.74 14.00
C GLU A 253 -15.93 7.52 14.59
N ARG A 254 -15.22 6.41 14.78
CA ARG A 254 -15.78 5.21 15.42
C ARG A 254 -15.73 5.30 16.93
N GLU A 255 -14.78 6.06 17.44
CA GLU A 255 -14.60 6.37 18.86
C GLU A 255 -14.23 7.84 19.01
N THR A 256 -14.60 8.47 20.11
CA THR A 256 -14.25 9.87 20.40
C THR A 256 -12.89 10.00 21.07
N GLY A 257 -12.43 8.97 21.75
CA GLY A 257 -11.27 9.02 22.64
C GLY A 257 -11.61 9.72 23.98
N PRO A 258 -10.62 10.24 24.71
CA PRO A 258 -9.20 10.19 24.40
C PRO A 258 -8.61 8.79 24.55
N PHE A 259 -7.78 8.39 23.61
CA PHE A 259 -6.89 7.26 23.75
C PHE A 259 -5.49 7.80 24.08
N ILE A 260 -4.84 7.24 25.09
CA ILE A 260 -3.57 7.74 25.60
C ILE A 260 -2.51 6.66 25.48
N ALA A 261 -1.39 6.98 24.83
CA ALA A 261 -0.23 6.10 24.70
C ALA A 261 1.05 6.83 25.13
N VAL A 262 2.03 6.09 25.61
CA VAL A 262 3.30 6.63 26.11
C VAL A 262 4.44 6.00 25.30
N LYS A 263 5.34 6.82 24.79
CA LYS A 263 6.57 6.34 24.18
C LYS A 263 7.46 5.66 25.22
N PRO A 264 8.20 4.61 24.87
CA PRO A 264 9.10 3.94 25.82
C PRO A 264 10.05 4.92 26.49
N VAL A 265 9.87 5.13 27.80
CA VAL A 265 10.57 6.20 28.57
C VAL A 265 12.07 5.96 28.69
N TYR A 266 12.49 4.69 28.63
CA TYR A 266 13.91 4.32 28.66
C TYR A 266 14.66 4.61 27.35
N GLN A 267 13.93 4.90 26.25
CA GLN A 267 14.53 5.26 24.96
C GLN A 267 14.75 6.77 24.89
N LYS A 268 15.98 7.18 24.69
CA LYS A 268 16.39 8.59 24.63
C LYS A 268 16.75 9.05 23.22
N GLU A 269 16.99 8.10 22.31
CA GLU A 269 17.34 8.36 20.93
C GLU A 269 16.13 8.83 20.13
N LYS A 270 16.39 9.50 19.01
CA LYS A 270 15.36 9.90 18.07
C LYS A 270 14.73 8.69 17.41
N LEU A 271 13.40 8.62 17.41
CA LEU A 271 12.67 7.58 16.67
C LEU A 271 12.74 7.85 15.15
N ASN A 272 13.22 6.87 14.41
CA ASN A 272 13.21 6.86 12.95
C ASN A 272 11.95 6.11 12.47
N LEU A 273 11.12 6.77 11.67
CA LEU A 273 9.87 6.23 11.15
C LEU A 273 9.95 6.11 9.63
N THR A 274 9.52 4.98 9.09
CA THR A 274 9.22 4.84 7.67
C THR A 274 7.84 5.41 7.32
N GLY A 275 7.47 5.39 6.04
CA GLY A 275 6.18 5.91 5.59
C GLY A 275 4.97 5.19 6.21
N TRP A 276 5.08 3.89 6.44
CA TRP A 276 4.00 3.05 6.98
C TRP A 276 3.90 3.03 8.51
N ALA A 277 4.93 3.51 9.19
CA ALA A 277 4.92 3.61 10.64
C ALA A 277 4.21 4.88 11.13
N LEU A 278 3.50 4.79 12.26
CA LEU A 278 2.92 5.94 12.94
C LEU A 278 3.65 6.23 14.24
N THR A 279 3.78 5.25 15.12
CA THR A 279 4.32 5.44 16.46
C THR A 279 4.91 4.15 17.04
N LYS A 280 5.65 4.26 18.13
CA LYS A 280 6.01 3.15 19.05
C LYS A 280 5.38 3.33 20.43
N ALA A 281 4.45 4.25 20.58
CA ALA A 281 3.79 4.47 21.87
C ALA A 281 2.91 3.26 22.27
N LEU A 282 2.86 2.98 23.55
CA LEU A 282 2.15 1.85 24.15
C LEU A 282 1.15 2.35 25.18
N GLU A 283 0.07 1.63 25.41
CA GLU A 283 -0.85 1.82 26.52
C GLU A 283 -0.22 1.35 27.83
N SER A 284 0.84 2.01 28.25
CA SER A 284 1.55 1.65 29.48
C SER A 284 2.11 2.87 30.18
N TRP A 285 1.93 2.93 31.51
CA TRP A 285 2.53 3.90 32.40
C TRP A 285 3.60 3.27 33.29
N SER A 286 3.83 1.96 33.19
CA SER A 286 4.79 1.22 34.02
C SER A 286 6.11 1.05 33.29
N TRP A 287 7.07 1.90 33.59
CA TRP A 287 8.40 1.91 33.01
C TRP A 287 9.47 1.65 34.06
N ARG A 288 9.84 0.40 34.22
CA ARG A 288 10.80 -0.01 35.26
C ARG A 288 12.13 0.75 35.13
N GLY A 289 12.60 1.31 36.23
CA GLY A 289 13.85 2.07 36.30
C GLY A 289 13.77 3.52 35.79
N CYS A 290 12.58 4.01 35.37
CA CYS A 290 12.40 5.35 34.83
C CYS A 290 11.69 6.30 35.79
N ALA A 291 11.72 6.05 37.12
CA ALA A 291 11.12 6.94 38.08
C ALA A 291 11.74 8.35 38.01
N GLY A 292 10.93 9.40 37.90
CA GLY A 292 11.38 10.79 37.76
C GLY A 292 11.77 11.22 36.36
N GLU A 293 11.75 10.30 35.39
CA GLU A 293 12.04 10.61 33.97
C GLU A 293 10.82 11.25 33.30
N LYS A 294 11.11 12.07 32.28
CA LYS A 294 10.08 12.68 31.43
C LYS A 294 9.46 11.65 30.53
N ALA A 295 8.12 11.50 30.60
CA ALA A 295 7.36 10.68 29.67
C ALA A 295 6.81 11.53 28.51
N GLU A 296 6.95 11.07 27.29
CA GLU A 296 6.32 11.63 26.11
C GLU A 296 5.00 10.89 25.84
N VAL A 297 3.91 11.64 25.85
CA VAL A 297 2.55 11.11 25.77
C VAL A 297 1.92 11.49 24.42
N GLU A 298 1.34 10.52 23.75
CA GLU A 298 0.52 10.72 22.56
C GLU A 298 -0.95 10.55 22.93
N VAL A 299 -1.79 11.48 22.47
CA VAL A 299 -3.23 11.46 22.73
C VAL A 299 -3.98 11.49 21.40
N PHE A 300 -4.82 10.50 21.17
CA PHE A 300 -5.73 10.45 20.04
C PHE A 300 -7.14 10.77 20.52
N ALA A 301 -7.66 11.91 20.08
CA ALA A 301 -8.99 12.38 20.47
C ALA A 301 -9.61 13.22 19.36
N ARG A 302 -10.92 13.27 19.35
CA ARG A 302 -11.68 14.28 18.59
C ARG A 302 -12.18 15.36 19.54
N ALA A 303 -12.16 16.59 19.03
CA ALA A 303 -12.78 17.73 19.69
C ALA A 303 -14.30 17.73 19.47
#